data_f614ab7791784a7503085d855551647d
#
_entry.id   f614ab7791784a7503085d855551647d
#
_cell.length_a   1.000
_cell.length_b   1.000
_cell.length_c   1.000
_cell.angle_alpha   90.00
_cell.angle_beta   90.00
_cell.angle_gamma   90.00
#
_symmetry.space_group_name_H-M   'P 1'
#
loop_
_entity.id
_entity.type
_entity.pdbx_description
1 polymer ?
#
loop_
_entity_poly.entity_id
_entity_poly.type
_entity_poly.pdbx_seq_one_letter_code
_entity_poly.pdbx_strand_id
1 'polypeptide(L)'
;DGILDATESPSCFYLAGEVAFTNATTSLTNYSTNAAYSFTELYDGVLNNMAAYGADNTSITNETVYELELLYPVELSEIDIVVNYSVFRTGAEFKWQGYNGSTWVDVTGTLTETQATNTTITYTLNSTGTKYYSYRLQGISGATWYNRIYEIVPRVAAATYQSSLHPKDNCSVDTDNDGTYNHLDTDSDGDTCIDTTEAGTSNDGTTTDANNNGLLDQYEDGTTGTINYT
;
A
#
# COMPACT_ATOMS: atom_id res chain seq x y z
N ASP A 1 6.96 -23.31 9.59
CA ASP A 1 5.74 -23.77 10.21
C ASP A 1 4.71 -24.15 9.15
N GLY A 2 3.44 -24.24 9.44
CA GLY A 2 2.37 -24.59 8.50
C GLY A 2 1.12 -23.74 8.72
N ILE A 3 1.25 -22.64 9.43
CA ILE A 3 0.17 -21.68 9.67
C ILE A 3 0.57 -20.36 9.01
N LEU A 4 -0.38 -19.66 8.38
CA LEU A 4 -0.13 -18.34 7.82
C LEU A 4 0.27 -17.37 8.92
N ASP A 5 1.39 -16.68 8.77
CA ASP A 5 1.88 -15.64 9.70
C ASP A 5 0.78 -14.66 10.11
N ALA A 6 -0.08 -14.26 9.16
CA ALA A 6 -1.22 -13.37 9.42
C ALA A 6 -2.34 -14.04 10.24
N THR A 7 -2.34 -15.37 10.38
CA THR A 7 -3.26 -16.12 11.25
C THR A 7 -2.71 -16.24 12.67
N GLU A 8 -1.42 -16.50 12.80
CA GLU A 8 -0.74 -16.60 14.11
C GLU A 8 -0.59 -15.24 14.77
N SER A 9 -0.27 -14.24 14.00
CA SER A 9 -0.03 -12.87 14.49
C SER A 9 -0.78 -11.83 13.66
N PRO A 10 -2.13 -11.86 13.64
CA PRO A 10 -2.92 -10.98 12.76
C PRO A 10 -2.69 -9.49 13.00
N SER A 11 -2.28 -9.11 14.22
CA SER A 11 -1.93 -7.73 14.56
C SER A 11 -0.62 -7.26 13.92
N CYS A 12 0.21 -8.18 13.45
CA CYS A 12 1.53 -7.92 12.89
C CYS A 12 1.51 -7.64 11.40
N PHE A 13 0.42 -7.96 10.71
CA PHE A 13 0.33 -7.84 9.26
C PHE A 13 -0.77 -6.87 8.86
N TYR A 14 -0.59 -6.25 7.69
CA TYR A 14 -1.62 -5.40 7.11
C TYR A 14 -2.74 -6.26 6.55
N LEU A 15 -3.96 -6.04 7.00
CA LEU A 15 -5.16 -6.61 6.39
C LEU A 15 -5.58 -5.77 5.18
N ALA A 16 -6.32 -6.38 4.26
CA ALA A 16 -6.98 -5.66 3.18
C ALA A 16 -7.85 -4.54 3.78
N GLY A 17 -7.60 -3.29 3.39
CA GLY A 17 -8.27 -2.11 3.93
C GLY A 17 -7.53 -1.38 5.07
N GLU A 18 -6.47 -1.95 5.63
CA GLU A 18 -5.59 -1.21 6.56
C GLU A 18 -4.56 -0.35 5.83
N VAL A 19 -4.28 -0.64 4.56
CA VAL A 19 -3.46 0.21 3.72
C VAL A 19 -4.33 1.32 3.16
N ALA A 20 -4.38 2.43 3.87
CA ALA A 20 -5.17 3.59 3.53
C ALA A 20 -4.37 4.87 3.76
N PHE A 21 -4.64 5.88 2.95
CA PHE A 21 -4.16 7.23 3.25
C PHE A 21 -4.97 7.82 4.40
N THR A 22 -4.32 8.56 5.27
CA THR A 22 -4.91 9.15 6.48
C THR A 22 -4.89 10.67 6.47
N ASN A 23 -4.07 11.25 5.60
CA ASN A 23 -3.94 12.68 5.44
C ASN A 23 -3.51 13.00 4.00
N ALA A 24 -3.92 14.17 3.51
CA ALA A 24 -3.50 14.70 2.22
C ALA A 24 -3.21 16.20 2.31
N THR A 25 -2.10 16.62 1.71
CA THR A 25 -1.68 18.03 1.62
C THR A 25 -1.24 18.38 0.20
N THR A 26 -1.06 19.66 -0.08
CA THR A 26 -0.56 20.19 -1.36
C THR A 26 0.28 21.43 -1.15
N SER A 27 1.29 21.67 -2.01
CA SER A 27 2.00 22.95 -2.09
C SER A 27 1.40 23.93 -3.09
N LEU A 28 0.39 23.51 -3.87
CA LEU A 28 -0.23 24.37 -4.87
C LEU A 28 -1.03 25.51 -4.22
N THR A 29 -0.68 26.73 -4.54
CA THR A 29 -1.22 27.95 -3.89
C THR A 29 -2.64 28.33 -4.32
N ASN A 30 -3.13 27.82 -5.43
CA ASN A 30 -4.44 28.13 -6.00
C ASN A 30 -5.41 26.93 -5.91
N TYR A 31 -5.25 26.13 -4.89
CA TYR A 31 -6.20 25.07 -4.59
C TYR A 31 -7.46 25.70 -3.98
N SER A 32 -8.56 25.65 -4.70
CA SER A 32 -9.84 26.06 -4.15
C SER A 32 -10.35 24.96 -3.22
N THR A 33 -10.11 25.10 -1.94
CA THR A 33 -10.92 24.45 -0.92
C THR A 33 -12.27 25.17 -0.91
N ASN A 34 -13.13 24.88 -1.86
CA ASN A 34 -14.53 25.19 -1.69
C ASN A 34 -15.01 24.36 -0.50
N ALA A 35 -15.86 24.93 0.36
CA ALA A 35 -16.44 24.23 1.51
C ALA A 35 -17.21 22.92 1.16
N ALA A 36 -17.36 22.62 -0.12
CA ALA A 36 -17.91 21.39 -0.66
C ALA A 36 -16.85 20.33 -1.02
N TYR A 37 -15.53 20.64 -0.92
CA TYR A 37 -14.45 19.71 -1.31
C TYR A 37 -13.35 19.75 -0.26
N SER A 38 -13.21 18.65 0.46
CA SER A 38 -12.17 18.46 1.47
C SER A 38 -11.10 17.51 0.95
N PHE A 39 -9.84 17.71 1.34
CA PHE A 39 -8.78 16.73 1.06
C PHE A 39 -9.05 15.36 1.69
N THR A 40 -9.87 15.30 2.74
CA THR A 40 -10.28 14.02 3.34
C THR A 40 -11.11 13.15 2.38
N GLU A 41 -11.78 13.75 1.42
CA GLU A 41 -12.54 13.02 0.40
C GLU A 41 -11.64 12.37 -0.68
N LEU A 42 -10.33 12.71 -0.71
CA LEU A 42 -9.37 12.05 -1.59
C LEU A 42 -9.08 10.60 -1.21
N TYR A 43 -9.44 10.20 0.00
CA TYR A 43 -9.14 8.86 0.55
C TYR A 43 -10.25 8.35 1.48
N ASP A 44 -11.50 8.75 1.26
CA ASP A 44 -12.65 8.34 2.09
C ASP A 44 -13.33 7.03 1.60
N GLY A 45 -12.85 6.48 0.49
CA GLY A 45 -13.40 5.27 -0.13
C GLY A 45 -14.63 5.51 -1.00
N VAL A 46 -15.02 6.77 -1.23
CA VAL A 46 -16.22 7.13 -2.01
C VAL A 46 -15.82 7.56 -3.43
N LEU A 47 -16.00 6.67 -4.39
CA LEU A 47 -15.50 6.84 -5.76
C LEU A 47 -16.29 7.81 -6.65
N ASN A 48 -17.37 8.42 -6.17
CA ASN A 48 -18.29 9.22 -7.00
C ASN A 48 -18.58 10.63 -6.49
N ASN A 49 -17.92 11.07 -5.44
CA ASN A 49 -17.92 12.46 -4.99
C ASN A 49 -16.61 13.15 -5.38
N MET A 50 -16.68 14.42 -5.70
CA MET A 50 -15.51 15.18 -6.14
C MET A 50 -14.71 15.67 -4.93
N ALA A 51 -13.57 15.06 -4.71
CA ALA A 51 -12.73 15.30 -3.54
C ALA A 51 -11.83 16.55 -3.69
N ALA A 52 -11.29 16.78 -4.87
CA ALA A 52 -10.37 17.89 -5.08
C ALA A 52 -10.66 18.64 -6.38
N TYR A 53 -10.59 19.94 -6.28
CA TYR A 53 -10.73 20.85 -7.40
C TYR A 53 -9.58 21.87 -7.41
N GLY A 54 -8.65 21.72 -8.34
CA GLY A 54 -7.58 22.69 -8.55
C GLY A 54 -7.94 23.72 -9.60
N ALA A 55 -7.41 24.94 -9.45
CA ALA A 55 -7.55 25.95 -10.49
C ALA A 55 -6.87 25.47 -11.78
N ASP A 56 -7.53 25.69 -12.91
CA ASP A 56 -6.96 25.40 -14.21
C ASP A 56 -5.68 26.23 -14.45
N ASN A 57 -4.74 25.63 -15.16
CA ASN A 57 -3.50 26.28 -15.60
C ASN A 57 -2.57 26.77 -14.48
N THR A 58 -2.63 26.14 -13.31
CA THR A 58 -1.64 26.38 -12.24
C THR A 58 -0.38 25.58 -12.56
N SER A 59 0.79 26.24 -12.55
CA SER A 59 2.08 25.56 -12.75
C SER A 59 2.31 24.49 -11.68
N ILE A 60 2.80 23.33 -12.10
CA ILE A 60 3.18 22.23 -11.20
C ILE A 60 4.71 22.09 -11.12
N THR A 61 5.47 22.97 -11.74
CA THR A 61 6.94 22.86 -11.82
C THR A 61 7.56 22.96 -10.44
N ASN A 62 8.21 21.87 -10.00
CA ASN A 62 8.78 21.68 -8.66
C ASN A 62 7.76 21.72 -7.50
N GLU A 63 6.47 21.60 -7.78
CA GLU A 63 5.44 21.60 -6.76
C GLU A 63 5.09 20.18 -6.31
N THR A 64 4.75 20.01 -5.03
CA THR A 64 4.07 18.82 -4.53
C THR A 64 2.59 18.97 -4.81
N VAL A 65 2.09 18.22 -5.80
CA VAL A 65 0.66 18.29 -6.19
C VAL A 65 -0.21 17.69 -5.11
N TYR A 66 0.15 16.49 -4.66
CA TYR A 66 -0.42 15.83 -3.49
C TYR A 66 0.69 15.16 -2.69
N GLU A 67 0.64 15.29 -1.40
CA GLU A 67 1.35 14.47 -0.44
C GLU A 67 0.32 13.72 0.40
N LEU A 68 0.46 12.42 0.47
CA LEU A 68 -0.50 11.48 1.05
C LEU A 68 0.24 10.67 2.11
N GLU A 69 -0.23 10.73 3.35
CA GLU A 69 0.34 10.01 4.47
C GLU A 69 -0.37 8.68 4.67
N LEU A 70 0.37 7.65 5.03
CA LEU A 70 -0.13 6.34 5.41
C LEU A 70 -0.20 6.21 6.93
N LEU A 71 -1.10 5.38 7.43
CA LEU A 71 -1.19 5.06 8.85
C LEU A 71 0.09 4.35 9.34
N TYR A 72 0.67 3.53 8.48
CA TYR A 72 1.92 2.80 8.70
C TYR A 72 2.80 2.86 7.46
N PRO A 73 4.13 2.77 7.59
CA PRO A 73 5.00 2.71 6.42
C PRO A 73 4.81 1.39 5.67
N VAL A 74 4.55 1.47 4.38
CA VAL A 74 4.34 0.32 3.50
C VAL A 74 4.95 0.57 2.13
N GLU A 75 5.38 -0.47 1.42
CA GLU A 75 5.75 -0.41 0.02
C GLU A 75 4.49 -0.64 -0.83
N LEU A 76 4.05 0.38 -1.53
CA LEU A 76 2.93 0.26 -2.47
C LEU A 76 3.41 -0.28 -3.81
N SER A 77 2.63 -1.14 -4.44
CA SER A 77 2.84 -1.61 -5.82
C SER A 77 2.17 -0.71 -6.84
N GLU A 78 1.06 -0.09 -6.47
CA GLU A 78 0.26 0.76 -7.35
C GLU A 78 -0.41 1.88 -6.57
N ILE A 79 -0.71 2.97 -7.28
CA ILE A 79 -1.62 4.03 -6.82
C ILE A 79 -2.63 4.28 -7.92
N ASP A 80 -3.91 4.16 -7.58
CA ASP A 80 -5.00 4.55 -8.47
C ASP A 80 -5.42 5.98 -8.20
N ILE A 81 -5.65 6.75 -9.25
CA ILE A 81 -6.36 8.03 -9.18
C ILE A 81 -7.66 7.90 -9.96
N VAL A 82 -8.78 8.08 -9.28
CA VAL A 82 -10.11 8.12 -9.89
C VAL A 82 -10.42 9.56 -10.28
N VAL A 83 -10.56 9.82 -11.58
CA VAL A 83 -10.72 11.17 -12.12
C VAL A 83 -12.00 11.36 -12.90
N ASN A 84 -12.59 12.56 -12.80
CA ASN A 84 -13.61 13.04 -13.76
C ASN A 84 -12.94 13.62 -15.02
N TYR A 85 -11.84 14.33 -14.83
CA TYR A 85 -10.96 14.84 -15.87
C TYR A 85 -9.51 14.60 -15.44
N SER A 86 -8.60 14.63 -16.40
CA SER A 86 -7.17 14.54 -16.15
C SER A 86 -6.70 15.47 -15.02
N VAL A 87 -5.75 15.00 -14.25
CA VAL A 87 -5.11 15.80 -13.19
C VAL A 87 -4.39 17.00 -13.80
N PHE A 88 -3.72 16.76 -14.92
CA PHE A 88 -2.87 17.75 -15.58
C PHE A 88 -3.27 18.00 -17.03
N ARG A 89 -2.71 19.06 -17.62
CA ARG A 89 -2.78 19.29 -19.05
C ARG A 89 -1.89 18.31 -19.79
N THR A 90 -2.31 17.96 -21.01
CA THR A 90 -1.54 17.07 -21.90
C THR A 90 -0.09 17.54 -22.03
N GLY A 91 0.85 16.63 -21.85
CA GLY A 91 2.27 16.88 -21.92
C GLY A 91 2.90 17.41 -20.61
N ALA A 92 2.11 17.58 -19.54
CA ALA A 92 2.68 17.84 -18.23
C ALA A 92 3.48 16.62 -17.75
N GLU A 93 4.61 16.87 -17.11
CA GLU A 93 5.50 15.85 -16.59
C GLU A 93 5.47 15.84 -15.07
N PHE A 94 5.47 14.65 -14.50
CA PHE A 94 5.39 14.41 -13.06
C PHE A 94 5.98 13.05 -12.70
N LYS A 95 6.10 12.75 -11.42
CA LYS A 95 6.52 11.45 -10.89
C LYS A 95 5.92 11.18 -9.52
N TRP A 96 5.85 9.91 -9.13
CA TRP A 96 5.58 9.52 -7.76
C TRP A 96 6.88 9.33 -6.98
N GLN A 97 6.87 9.77 -5.72
CA GLN A 97 7.97 9.59 -4.78
C GLN A 97 7.43 9.04 -3.46
N GLY A 98 8.22 8.21 -2.79
CA GLY A 98 7.97 7.70 -1.44
C GLY A 98 8.92 8.35 -0.43
N TYR A 99 8.44 8.67 0.77
CA TYR A 99 9.22 9.21 1.89
C TYR A 99 9.62 8.11 2.85
N ASN A 100 10.91 7.87 3.01
CA ASN A 100 11.45 6.78 3.83
C ASN A 100 11.75 7.19 5.28
N GLY A 101 11.22 8.33 5.74
CA GLY A 101 11.51 8.91 7.06
C GLY A 101 12.70 9.87 7.06
N SER A 102 13.44 9.97 5.94
CA SER A 102 14.63 10.81 5.81
C SER A 102 14.64 11.61 4.50
N THR A 103 14.36 10.96 3.40
CA THR A 103 14.39 11.57 2.05
C THR A 103 13.23 11.07 1.18
N TRP A 104 12.92 11.84 0.14
CA TRP A 104 12.03 11.44 -0.94
C TRP A 104 12.80 10.61 -1.96
N VAL A 105 12.28 9.44 -2.30
CA VAL A 105 12.83 8.49 -3.26
C VAL A 105 11.88 8.35 -4.43
N ASP A 106 12.39 8.38 -5.67
CA ASP A 106 11.57 8.17 -6.86
C ASP A 106 11.08 6.72 -6.91
N VAL A 107 9.76 6.54 -6.90
CA VAL A 107 9.09 5.24 -7.04
C VAL A 107 8.47 5.05 -8.43
N THR A 108 8.57 6.05 -9.29
CA THR A 108 8.33 5.93 -10.74
C THR A 108 9.43 6.66 -11.49
N GLY A 109 9.58 6.40 -12.79
CA GLY A 109 10.24 7.32 -13.71
C GLY A 109 9.40 8.58 -13.93
N THR A 110 9.87 9.46 -14.81
CA THR A 110 9.06 10.60 -15.28
C THR A 110 7.86 10.08 -16.07
N LEU A 111 6.69 10.50 -15.69
CA LEU A 111 5.41 10.22 -16.33
C LEU A 111 4.96 11.45 -17.11
N THR A 112 4.23 11.24 -18.19
CA THR A 112 3.70 12.33 -19.02
C THR A 112 2.17 12.20 -19.09
N GLU A 113 1.46 13.27 -18.84
CA GLU A 113 -0.01 13.31 -18.93
C GLU A 113 -0.48 13.16 -20.38
N THR A 114 -1.35 12.17 -20.60
CA THR A 114 -1.95 11.88 -21.91
C THR A 114 -3.41 12.25 -22.02
N GLN A 115 -3.96 12.79 -20.96
CA GLN A 115 -5.35 13.21 -20.81
C GLN A 115 -6.36 12.04 -20.76
N ALA A 116 -6.84 11.75 -19.57
CA ALA A 116 -7.89 10.77 -19.30
C ALA A 116 -9.15 11.46 -18.80
N THR A 117 -10.33 10.89 -19.05
CA THR A 117 -11.60 11.43 -18.56
C THR A 117 -12.47 10.30 -18.02
N ASN A 118 -13.17 10.55 -16.93
CA ASN A 118 -14.13 9.62 -16.29
C ASN A 118 -13.58 8.19 -16.15
N THR A 119 -12.38 8.07 -15.58
CA THR A 119 -11.70 6.78 -15.47
C THR A 119 -10.85 6.69 -14.20
N THR A 120 -10.38 5.50 -13.94
CA THR A 120 -9.29 5.25 -12.98
C THR A 120 -7.98 5.18 -13.75
N ILE A 121 -6.99 5.94 -13.28
CA ILE A 121 -5.62 5.91 -13.79
C ILE A 121 -4.79 5.13 -12.77
N THR A 122 -4.22 4.01 -13.17
CA THR A 122 -3.34 3.19 -12.32
C THR A 122 -1.89 3.55 -12.62
N TYR A 123 -1.15 3.93 -11.58
CA TYR A 123 0.28 4.15 -11.64
C TYR A 123 0.98 2.98 -10.97
N THR A 124 1.69 2.16 -11.75
CA THR A 124 2.54 1.08 -11.23
C THR A 124 3.82 1.68 -10.67
N LEU A 125 4.14 1.33 -9.44
CA LEU A 125 5.32 1.80 -8.73
C LEU A 125 6.45 0.78 -8.85
N ASN A 126 7.70 1.28 -8.86
CA ASN A 126 8.87 0.42 -8.83
C ASN A 126 9.04 -0.18 -7.44
N SER A 127 9.23 -1.49 -7.36
CA SER A 127 9.62 -2.12 -6.11
C SER A 127 11.04 -1.69 -5.76
N THR A 128 11.22 -1.17 -4.57
CA THR A 128 12.50 -0.68 -4.03
C THR A 128 12.96 -1.50 -2.82
N GLY A 129 12.10 -2.39 -2.31
CA GLY A 129 12.31 -3.09 -1.03
C GLY A 129 12.24 -2.16 0.19
N THR A 130 11.70 -0.95 0.01
CA THR A 130 11.64 0.07 1.06
C THR A 130 10.19 0.41 1.37
N LYS A 131 9.85 0.41 2.66
CA LYS A 131 8.56 0.92 3.15
C LYS A 131 8.61 2.43 3.27
N TYR A 132 7.53 3.09 2.87
CA TYR A 132 7.41 4.55 2.87
C TYR A 132 6.28 5.01 3.79
N TYR A 133 6.50 6.10 4.53
CA TYR A 133 5.52 6.73 5.42
C TYR A 133 4.51 7.58 4.67
N SER A 134 4.95 8.17 3.57
CA SER A 134 4.11 9.00 2.70
C SER A 134 4.47 8.78 1.24
N TYR A 135 3.52 9.08 0.38
CA TYR A 135 3.74 9.16 -1.07
C TYR A 135 3.34 10.53 -1.57
N ARG A 136 4.09 11.05 -2.54
CA ARG A 136 3.72 12.32 -3.18
C ARG A 136 3.75 12.26 -4.69
N LEU A 137 2.83 12.99 -5.28
CA LEU A 137 2.82 13.30 -6.70
C LEU A 137 3.59 14.61 -6.90
N GLN A 138 4.80 14.50 -7.43
CA GLN A 138 5.72 15.61 -7.63
C GLN A 138 5.66 16.10 -9.08
N GLY A 139 5.31 17.35 -9.29
CA GLY A 139 5.34 17.98 -10.60
C GLY A 139 6.76 18.31 -11.05
N ILE A 140 7.03 18.09 -12.33
CA ILE A 140 8.29 18.39 -13.00
C ILE A 140 8.13 19.57 -13.94
N SER A 141 7.11 19.52 -14.80
CA SER A 141 6.81 20.60 -15.75
C SER A 141 5.34 20.60 -16.15
N GLY A 142 4.84 21.72 -16.65
CA GLY A 142 3.47 21.85 -17.11
C GLY A 142 2.52 22.46 -16.08
N ALA A 143 1.23 22.20 -16.22
CA ALA A 143 0.20 22.81 -15.41
C ALA A 143 -1.00 21.88 -15.16
N THR A 144 -1.80 22.22 -14.15
CA THR A 144 -3.04 21.54 -13.81
C THR A 144 -4.11 21.73 -14.88
N TRP A 145 -4.99 20.71 -15.02
CA TRP A 145 -6.22 20.79 -15.80
C TRP A 145 -7.42 20.55 -14.87
N TYR A 146 -8.10 21.56 -14.43
CA TYR A 146 -9.26 21.52 -13.50
C TYR A 146 -9.15 20.55 -12.32
N ASN A 147 -8.20 19.63 -12.34
CA ASN A 147 -7.79 18.71 -11.30
C ASN A 147 -8.98 18.13 -10.50
N ARG A 148 -9.91 17.51 -11.21
CA ARG A 148 -11.12 16.90 -10.64
C ARG A 148 -10.88 15.46 -10.30
N ILE A 149 -10.40 15.24 -9.09
CA ILE A 149 -10.16 13.89 -8.55
C ILE A 149 -11.33 13.51 -7.64
N TYR A 150 -11.74 12.26 -7.74
CA TYR A 150 -12.70 11.66 -6.83
C TYR A 150 -12.00 10.95 -5.68
N GLU A 151 -10.97 10.15 -6.00
CA GLU A 151 -10.34 9.30 -5.02
C GLU A 151 -8.89 9.01 -5.42
N ILE A 152 -8.01 8.81 -4.42
CA ILE A 152 -6.66 8.29 -4.58
C ILE A 152 -6.53 7.04 -3.71
N VAL A 153 -6.34 5.88 -4.34
CA VAL A 153 -6.37 4.58 -3.68
C VAL A 153 -4.97 3.95 -3.68
N PRO A 154 -4.36 3.72 -2.51
CA PRO A 154 -3.12 2.96 -2.44
C PRO A 154 -3.39 1.48 -2.64
N ARG A 155 -2.48 0.79 -3.35
CA ARG A 155 -2.55 -0.65 -3.55
C ARG A 155 -1.22 -1.32 -3.25
N VAL A 156 -1.29 -2.45 -2.60
CA VAL A 156 -0.19 -3.42 -2.53
C VAL A 156 -0.60 -4.67 -3.30
N ALA A 157 0.35 -5.47 -3.76
CA ALA A 157 0.02 -6.74 -4.40
C ALA A 157 -0.79 -7.62 -3.45
N ALA A 158 -1.82 -8.29 -3.93
CA ALA A 158 -2.76 -9.06 -3.09
C ALA A 158 -2.03 -10.14 -2.24
N ALA A 159 -0.97 -10.72 -2.76
CA ALA A 159 -0.11 -11.66 -2.05
C ALA A 159 0.66 -11.03 -0.87
N THR A 160 0.79 -9.70 -0.80
CA THR A 160 1.58 -9.01 0.23
C THR A 160 0.80 -8.68 1.49
N TYR A 161 -0.54 -8.78 1.47
CA TYR A 161 -1.36 -8.58 2.67
C TYR A 161 -1.25 -9.71 3.70
N GLN A 162 -0.79 -10.89 3.25
CA GLN A 162 -0.76 -12.12 4.06
C GLN A 162 0.63 -12.73 4.16
N SER A 163 1.69 -12.03 3.73
CA SER A 163 3.05 -12.57 3.76
C SER A 163 3.90 -11.87 4.82
N SER A 164 4.87 -12.61 5.36
CA SER A 164 5.94 -12.10 6.23
C SER A 164 6.75 -10.95 5.61
N LEU A 165 6.61 -10.72 4.30
CA LEU A 165 7.32 -9.66 3.59
C LEU A 165 6.82 -8.24 3.93
N HIS A 166 5.63 -8.10 4.55
CA HIS A 166 5.07 -6.80 4.92
C HIS A 166 4.52 -6.77 6.36
N PRO A 167 5.31 -7.19 7.36
CA PRO A 167 4.91 -7.02 8.76
C PRO A 167 4.79 -5.54 9.09
N LYS A 168 3.88 -5.20 9.98
CA LYS A 168 3.83 -3.88 10.62
C LYS A 168 5.15 -3.65 11.37
N ASP A 169 5.70 -2.44 11.29
CA ASP A 169 6.83 -2.08 12.14
C ASP A 169 6.37 -2.17 13.62
N ASN A 170 7.07 -2.88 14.46
CA ASN A 170 6.76 -3.22 15.85
C ASN A 170 5.87 -4.47 16.05
N CYS A 171 5.89 -5.42 15.15
CA CYS A 171 5.39 -6.74 15.45
C CYS A 171 6.28 -7.40 16.52
N SER A 172 5.72 -7.61 17.70
CA SER A 172 6.43 -8.17 18.85
C SER A 172 5.55 -9.14 19.64
N VAL A 173 4.67 -9.87 18.95
CA VAL A 173 3.89 -10.93 19.60
C VAL A 173 4.81 -12.12 19.77
N ASP A 174 5.12 -12.45 21.00
CA ASP A 174 5.96 -13.53 21.47
C ASP A 174 5.20 -14.09 22.68
N THR A 175 4.47 -15.17 22.47
CA THR A 175 3.46 -15.65 23.44
C THR A 175 4.09 -16.35 24.61
N ASP A 176 5.15 -17.14 24.39
CA ASP A 176 5.86 -17.88 25.42
C ASP A 176 7.04 -17.11 26.00
N ASN A 177 7.43 -15.97 25.40
CA ASN A 177 8.52 -15.09 25.78
C ASN A 177 9.91 -15.74 25.69
N ASP A 178 10.12 -16.61 24.69
CA ASP A 178 11.42 -17.23 24.44
C ASP A 178 12.36 -16.33 23.62
N GLY A 179 11.85 -15.23 23.04
CA GLY A 179 12.56 -14.26 22.22
C GLY A 179 12.39 -14.47 20.72
N THR A 180 11.61 -15.46 20.31
CA THR A 180 11.17 -15.71 18.94
C THR A 180 9.75 -15.17 18.81
N TYR A 181 9.47 -14.40 17.77
CA TYR A 181 8.10 -13.90 17.54
C TYR A 181 7.25 -15.01 16.94
N ASN A 182 5.97 -15.11 17.30
CA ASN A 182 5.06 -16.19 16.90
C ASN A 182 5.14 -16.54 15.41
N HIS A 183 5.17 -15.55 14.51
CA HIS A 183 5.25 -15.77 13.06
C HIS A 183 6.61 -16.30 12.55
N LEU A 184 7.59 -16.45 13.43
CA LEU A 184 8.91 -17.02 13.17
C LEU A 184 9.16 -18.25 14.06
N ASP A 185 8.22 -18.55 14.96
CA ASP A 185 8.28 -19.65 15.89
C ASP A 185 7.53 -20.87 15.34
N THR A 186 7.93 -22.02 15.71
CA THR A 186 7.29 -23.29 15.37
C THR A 186 6.48 -23.89 16.51
N ASP A 187 6.54 -23.27 17.70
CA ASP A 187 5.87 -23.68 18.93
C ASP A 187 5.55 -22.41 19.72
N SER A 188 4.65 -21.60 19.18
CA SER A 188 4.38 -20.22 19.60
C SER A 188 3.95 -20.06 21.06
N ASP A 189 3.42 -21.10 21.71
CA ASP A 189 3.03 -21.05 23.13
C ASP A 189 3.98 -21.82 24.06
N GLY A 190 5.03 -22.48 23.50
CA GLY A 190 6.10 -23.13 24.23
C GLY A 190 5.67 -24.39 24.97
N ASP A 191 4.56 -25.03 24.57
CA ASP A 191 4.02 -26.21 25.26
C ASP A 191 4.62 -27.53 24.77
N THR A 192 5.54 -27.48 23.79
CA THR A 192 6.21 -28.60 23.11
C THR A 192 5.37 -29.30 22.04
N CYS A 193 4.19 -28.85 21.75
CA CYS A 193 3.40 -29.25 20.61
C CYS A 193 3.54 -28.17 19.53
N ILE A 194 4.20 -28.47 18.41
CA ILE A 194 4.41 -27.47 17.37
C ILE A 194 3.08 -27.01 16.75
N ASP A 195 2.97 -25.74 16.39
CA ASP A 195 1.77 -25.04 15.90
C ASP A 195 1.03 -25.79 14.78
N THR A 196 1.79 -26.38 13.84
CA THR A 196 1.21 -27.18 12.75
C THR A 196 0.54 -28.47 13.24
N THR A 197 1.04 -29.08 14.32
CA THR A 197 0.41 -30.27 14.93
C THR A 197 -0.88 -29.86 15.65
N GLU A 198 -0.87 -28.73 16.33
CA GLU A 198 -2.07 -28.18 17.00
C GLU A 198 -3.14 -27.78 15.98
N ALA A 199 -2.73 -27.24 14.83
CA ALA A 199 -3.61 -26.97 13.70
C ALA A 199 -4.15 -28.25 13.01
N GLY A 200 -3.75 -29.43 13.46
CA GLY A 200 -4.24 -30.71 12.96
C GLY A 200 -3.57 -31.21 11.68
N THR A 201 -2.40 -30.71 11.36
CA THR A 201 -1.64 -31.13 10.18
C THR A 201 -0.67 -32.26 10.48
N SER A 202 -0.24 -32.97 9.44
CA SER A 202 0.87 -33.91 9.52
C SER A 202 2.11 -33.29 8.90
N ASN A 203 3.14 -33.02 9.70
CA ASN A 203 4.42 -32.53 9.20
C ASN A 203 5.11 -33.62 8.39
N ASP A 204 5.33 -33.41 7.08
CA ASP A 204 6.06 -34.34 6.21
C ASP A 204 7.56 -34.00 6.07
N GLY A 205 8.01 -32.92 6.75
CA GLY A 205 9.39 -32.47 6.78
C GLY A 205 9.83 -31.64 5.58
N THR A 206 8.92 -31.22 4.68
CA THR A 206 9.24 -30.25 3.63
C THR A 206 9.24 -28.83 4.20
N THR A 207 10.19 -28.03 3.73
CA THR A 207 10.37 -26.63 4.18
C THR A 207 10.38 -25.66 3.00
N THR A 208 9.67 -26.01 1.91
CA THR A 208 9.58 -25.18 0.71
C THR A 208 8.38 -24.26 0.84
N ASP A 209 8.61 -22.97 0.67
CA ASP A 209 7.63 -21.91 0.48
C ASP A 209 8.02 -21.17 -0.81
N ALA A 210 7.50 -21.64 -1.95
CA ALA A 210 7.92 -21.18 -3.27
C ALA A 210 7.43 -19.77 -3.59
N ASN A 211 6.33 -19.34 -2.99
CA ASN A 211 5.74 -18.02 -3.21
C ASN A 211 6.09 -17.00 -2.10
N ASN A 212 6.80 -17.43 -1.05
CA ASN A 212 7.19 -16.64 0.12
C ASN A 212 6.01 -15.95 0.81
N ASN A 213 4.92 -16.66 1.02
CA ASN A 213 3.73 -16.15 1.71
C ASN A 213 3.69 -16.51 3.22
N GLY A 214 4.71 -17.20 3.72
CA GLY A 214 4.81 -17.67 5.11
C GLY A 214 4.15 -19.04 5.37
N LEU A 215 3.46 -19.60 4.38
CA LEU A 215 2.87 -20.93 4.45
C LEU A 215 3.68 -21.90 3.58
N LEU A 216 4.13 -23.02 4.13
CA LEU A 216 4.86 -24.01 3.35
C LEU A 216 3.96 -24.63 2.27
N ASP A 217 4.51 -24.88 1.07
CA ASP A 217 3.79 -25.43 -0.09
C ASP A 217 2.99 -26.71 0.23
N GLN A 218 3.45 -27.53 1.17
CA GLN A 218 2.75 -28.74 1.60
C GLN A 218 1.40 -28.47 2.27
N TYR A 219 1.20 -27.29 2.82
CA TYR A 219 -0.02 -26.87 3.51
C TYR A 219 -0.93 -26.00 2.63
N GLU A 220 -0.51 -25.75 1.40
CA GLU A 220 -1.26 -25.00 0.44
C GLU A 220 -1.93 -25.86 -0.63
N ASP A 221 -3.02 -25.34 -1.21
CA ASP A 221 -3.59 -25.85 -2.45
C ASP A 221 -2.90 -25.17 -3.64
N GLY A 222 -1.80 -25.75 -4.09
CA GLY A 222 -1.09 -25.33 -5.30
C GLY A 222 -0.35 -24.01 -5.24
N THR A 223 0.31 -23.66 -4.15
CA THR A 223 1.06 -22.39 -3.96
C THR A 223 0.18 -21.12 -4.03
N THR A 224 -1.05 -21.21 -3.55
CA THR A 224 -2.05 -20.14 -3.68
C THR A 224 -2.26 -19.33 -2.41
N GLY A 225 -1.63 -19.72 -1.28
CA GLY A 225 -1.93 -19.17 0.05
C GLY A 225 -3.27 -19.68 0.60
N THR A 226 -3.89 -20.68 -0.03
CA THR A 226 -5.12 -21.30 0.47
C THR A 226 -4.74 -22.57 1.23
N ILE A 227 -5.08 -22.62 2.52
CA ILE A 227 -4.85 -23.78 3.38
C ILE A 227 -5.56 -25.01 2.82
N ASN A 228 -4.85 -26.14 2.72
CA ASN A 228 -5.36 -27.40 2.19
C ASN A 228 -5.80 -28.42 3.26
N TYR A 229 -5.82 -27.99 4.52
CA TYR A 229 -6.27 -28.78 5.67
C TYR A 229 -7.39 -28.07 6.44
N THR A 230 -8.08 -28.81 7.35
CA THR A 230 -9.19 -28.28 8.18
C THR A 230 -8.95 -28.62 9.64
#